data_4aa8d3f26187d3d99c96ded8c01581c5
#
_entry.id   4aa8d3f26187d3d99c96ded8c01581c5
#
_cell.length_a   1.000
_cell.length_b   1.000
_cell.length_c   1.000
_cell.angle_alpha   90.00
_cell.angle_beta   90.00
_cell.angle_gamma   90.00
#
_symmetry.space_group_name_H-M   'P 1'
#
loop_
_entity.id
_entity.type
_entity.pdbx_description
1 polymer ?
#
loop_
_entity_poly.entity_id
_entity_poly.type
_entity_poly.pdbx_seq_one_letter_code
_entity_poly.pdbx_strand_id
1 'polypeptide(L)'
;MVNVITQLFKYMVALIMAIYTIRCFTVFSVKKEKKKRRIYRSQNFLMLLIHFMLYTIIFLNEKSMYVLVFYGAQLCFFIVALFMYNNIYRNASRLLINNMFFLMMIGFVMLTRLDMTLAVKQFLIAVASVAFSLAVPVIVEKVGFLSRLGIVYGILGLGVVGSVFIFGTKVYGATNWVSIAGIGFQPSELSLIHISEPTRRG
;
A
#
# COMPACT_ATOMS: atom_id res chain seq x y z
N MET A 1 21.64 -0.47 -27.45
CA MET A 1 21.13 0.73 -26.76
C MET A 1 20.15 0.41 -25.63
N VAL A 2 19.08 -0.39 -25.87
CA VAL A 2 18.08 -0.74 -24.83
C VAL A 2 18.74 -1.31 -23.55
N ASN A 3 19.67 -2.26 -23.69
CA ASN A 3 20.34 -2.87 -22.54
C ASN A 3 21.16 -1.87 -21.69
N VAL A 4 21.77 -0.87 -22.31
CA VAL A 4 22.53 0.16 -21.58
C VAL A 4 21.59 1.07 -20.79
N ILE A 5 20.47 1.50 -21.40
CA ILE A 5 19.46 2.31 -20.73
C ILE A 5 18.83 1.55 -19.56
N THR A 6 18.50 0.28 -19.76
CA THR A 6 17.95 -0.58 -18.70
C THR A 6 18.91 -0.75 -17.53
N GLN A 7 20.21 -0.96 -17.79
CA GLN A 7 21.22 -1.06 -16.74
C GLN A 7 21.41 0.26 -16.00
N LEU A 8 21.47 1.37 -16.72
CA LEU A 8 21.59 2.71 -16.11
C LEU A 8 20.39 2.96 -15.17
N PHE A 9 19.16 2.68 -15.63
CA PHE A 9 17.96 2.88 -14.82
C PHE A 9 17.92 2.00 -13.58
N LYS A 10 18.41 0.75 -13.63
CA LYS A 10 18.53 -0.11 -12.45
C LYS A 10 19.38 0.52 -11.35
N TYR A 11 20.57 1.02 -11.70
CA TYR A 11 21.43 1.69 -10.74
C TYR A 11 20.84 3.00 -10.22
N MET A 12 20.21 3.79 -11.10
CA MET A 12 19.53 5.01 -10.70
C MET A 12 18.38 4.74 -9.74
N VAL A 13 17.56 3.72 -10.00
CA VAL A 13 16.46 3.32 -9.10
C VAL A 13 17.02 2.93 -7.73
N ALA A 14 18.09 2.12 -7.67
CA ALA A 14 18.72 1.74 -6.41
C ALA A 14 19.21 2.98 -5.62
N LEU A 15 19.86 3.93 -6.30
CA LEU A 15 20.30 5.19 -5.70
C LEU A 15 19.13 6.02 -5.17
N ILE A 16 18.05 6.17 -5.97
CA ILE A 16 16.88 6.96 -5.59
C ILE A 16 16.14 6.28 -4.42
N MET A 17 16.06 4.95 -4.37
CA MET A 17 15.51 4.20 -3.24
C MET A 17 16.34 4.46 -1.96
N ALA A 18 17.67 4.48 -2.04
CA ALA A 18 18.51 4.82 -0.91
C ALA A 18 18.25 6.26 -0.43
N ILE A 19 18.14 7.22 -1.35
CA ILE A 19 17.78 8.62 -1.01
C ILE A 19 16.40 8.69 -0.36
N TYR A 20 15.41 7.95 -0.87
CA TYR A 20 14.08 7.87 -0.28
C TYR A 20 14.15 7.38 1.17
N THR A 21 14.89 6.30 1.42
CA THR A 21 15.08 5.72 2.76
C THR A 21 15.76 6.72 3.72
N ILE A 22 16.81 7.40 3.28
CA ILE A 22 17.46 8.45 4.07
C ILE A 22 16.47 9.57 4.41
N ARG A 23 15.58 9.95 3.48
CA ARG A 23 14.54 10.95 3.74
C ARG A 23 13.53 10.48 4.79
N CYS A 24 13.21 9.17 4.86
CA CYS A 24 12.33 8.64 5.91
C CYS A 24 12.94 8.83 7.31
N PHE A 25 14.22 8.57 7.48
CA PHE A 25 14.92 8.79 8.75
C PHE A 25 15.13 10.28 9.07
N THR A 26 15.41 11.10 8.08
CA THR A 26 15.62 12.54 8.26
C THR A 26 14.37 13.25 8.83
N VAL A 27 13.17 12.74 8.59
CA VAL A 27 11.93 13.31 9.15
C VAL A 27 11.96 13.34 10.67
N PHE A 28 12.50 12.32 11.33
CA PHE A 28 12.55 12.23 12.78
C PHE A 28 13.50 13.27 13.42
N SER A 29 14.55 13.66 12.72
CA SER A 29 15.53 14.64 13.18
C SER A 29 15.07 16.10 12.99
N VAL A 30 14.01 16.33 12.20
CA VAL A 30 13.56 17.68 11.87
C VAL A 30 12.40 18.11 12.78
N LYS A 31 12.60 19.21 13.53
CA LYS A 31 11.55 19.79 14.41
C LYS A 31 10.61 20.76 13.68
N LYS A 32 11.10 21.46 12.63
CA LYS A 32 10.32 22.50 11.94
C LYS A 32 9.31 21.87 10.95
N GLU A 33 8.01 22.11 11.16
CA GLU A 33 6.92 21.57 10.32
C GLU A 33 7.05 21.95 8.83
N LYS A 34 7.52 23.16 8.53
CA LYS A 34 7.75 23.60 7.14
C LYS A 34 8.82 22.75 6.42
N LYS A 35 9.86 22.33 7.16
CA LYS A 35 10.89 21.40 6.63
C LYS A 35 10.34 19.98 6.46
N LYS A 36 9.55 19.48 7.43
CA LYS A 36 8.91 18.15 7.30
C LYS A 36 8.02 18.07 6.06
N ARG A 37 7.20 19.11 5.80
CA ARG A 37 6.35 19.15 4.59
C ARG A 37 7.16 19.13 3.29
N ARG A 38 8.36 19.73 3.28
CA ARG A 38 9.25 19.68 2.12
C ARG A 38 9.81 18.25 1.91
N ILE A 39 10.16 17.56 3.01
CA ILE A 39 10.64 16.18 2.94
C ILE A 39 9.53 15.26 2.41
N TYR A 40 8.30 15.35 2.92
CA TYR A 40 7.17 14.55 2.43
C TYR A 40 6.88 14.77 0.94
N ARG A 41 6.91 16.01 0.46
CA ARG A 41 6.78 16.28 -0.97
C ARG A 41 7.92 15.68 -1.79
N SER A 42 9.15 15.74 -1.27
CA SER A 42 10.30 15.10 -1.91
C SER A 42 10.16 13.57 -1.95
N GLN A 43 9.63 12.93 -0.89
CA GLN A 43 9.35 11.48 -0.86
C GLN A 43 8.33 11.11 -1.95
N ASN A 44 7.22 11.85 -2.06
CA ASN A 44 6.22 11.59 -3.10
C ASN A 44 6.80 11.74 -4.51
N PHE A 45 7.63 12.77 -4.74
CA PHE A 45 8.30 12.95 -6.02
C PHE A 45 9.26 11.80 -6.34
N LEU A 46 10.10 11.38 -5.38
CA LEU A 46 11.02 10.26 -5.55
C LEU A 46 10.26 8.96 -5.82
N MET A 47 9.16 8.72 -5.11
CA MET A 47 8.29 7.56 -5.32
C MET A 47 7.75 7.51 -6.75
N LEU A 48 7.18 8.61 -7.24
CA LEU A 48 6.65 8.69 -8.61
C LEU A 48 7.76 8.57 -9.66
N LEU A 49 8.95 9.10 -9.38
CA LEU A 49 10.11 8.97 -10.26
C LEU A 49 10.58 7.51 -10.36
N ILE A 50 10.67 6.78 -9.22
CA ILE A 50 10.98 5.35 -9.20
C ILE A 50 9.93 4.58 -9.99
N HIS A 51 8.66 4.87 -9.79
CA HIS A 51 7.55 4.25 -10.51
C HIS A 51 7.70 4.41 -12.04
N PHE A 52 7.94 5.62 -12.48
CA PHE A 52 8.18 5.93 -13.89
C PHE A 52 9.36 5.13 -14.46
N MET A 53 10.51 5.14 -13.77
CA MET A 53 11.72 4.46 -14.23
C MET A 53 11.53 2.94 -14.31
N LEU A 54 10.88 2.34 -13.32
CA LEU A 54 10.62 0.90 -13.29
C LEU A 54 9.67 0.47 -14.41
N TYR A 55 8.58 1.24 -14.65
CA TYR A 55 7.68 0.96 -15.76
C TYR A 55 8.32 1.19 -17.13
N THR A 56 9.23 2.17 -17.24
CA THR A 56 10.02 2.36 -18.46
C THR A 56 10.90 1.13 -18.74
N ILE A 57 11.52 0.53 -17.71
CA ILE A 57 12.29 -0.71 -17.87
C ILE A 57 11.40 -1.87 -18.36
N ILE A 58 10.21 -2.05 -17.77
CA ILE A 58 9.27 -3.10 -18.17
C ILE A 58 8.83 -2.86 -19.64
N PHE A 59 8.45 -1.63 -19.97
CA PHE A 59 8.01 -1.27 -21.31
C PHE A 59 9.10 -1.51 -22.38
N LEU A 60 10.35 -1.15 -22.10
CA LEU A 60 11.47 -1.38 -23.02
C LEU A 60 11.74 -2.86 -23.27
N ASN A 61 11.46 -3.73 -22.29
CA ASN A 61 11.64 -5.17 -22.41
C ASN A 61 10.44 -5.85 -23.12
N GLU A 62 9.22 -5.50 -22.75
CA GLU A 62 8.00 -6.16 -23.24
C GLU A 62 7.41 -5.52 -24.51
N LYS A 63 7.69 -4.23 -24.72
CA LYS A 63 7.17 -3.40 -25.83
C LYS A 63 5.65 -3.46 -26.00
N SER A 64 4.94 -3.70 -24.90
CA SER A 64 3.48 -3.84 -24.87
C SER A 64 2.81 -2.53 -24.49
N MET A 65 1.84 -2.08 -25.30
CA MET A 65 1.03 -0.89 -24.99
C MET A 65 0.19 -1.06 -23.70
N TYR A 66 -0.18 -2.30 -23.35
CA TYR A 66 -0.93 -2.59 -22.13
C TYR A 66 -0.15 -2.15 -20.87
N VAL A 67 1.18 -2.31 -20.86
CA VAL A 67 2.05 -1.87 -19.76
C VAL A 67 1.96 -0.35 -19.58
N LEU A 68 1.92 0.41 -20.68
CA LEU A 68 1.83 1.87 -20.62
C LEU A 68 0.47 2.35 -20.12
N VAL A 69 -0.62 1.75 -20.58
CA VAL A 69 -1.98 2.05 -20.11
C VAL A 69 -2.11 1.72 -18.63
N PHE A 70 -1.59 0.57 -18.20
CA PHE A 70 -1.63 0.15 -16.81
C PHE A 70 -0.79 1.06 -15.90
N TYR A 71 0.38 1.51 -16.36
CA TYR A 71 1.17 2.55 -15.70
C TYR A 71 0.36 3.82 -15.49
N GLY A 72 -0.33 4.31 -16.55
CA GLY A 72 -1.16 5.50 -16.47
C GLY A 72 -2.29 5.38 -15.44
N ALA A 73 -2.96 4.22 -15.40
CA ALA A 73 -4.00 3.93 -14.42
C ALA A 73 -3.46 3.94 -12.98
N GLN A 74 -2.32 3.31 -12.74
CA GLN A 74 -1.67 3.31 -11.43
C GLN A 74 -1.19 4.70 -11.02
N LEU A 75 -0.59 5.46 -11.95
CA LEU A 75 -0.14 6.83 -11.68
C LEU A 75 -1.30 7.72 -11.23
N CYS A 76 -2.42 7.67 -11.97
CA CYS A 76 -3.64 8.38 -11.61
C CYS A 76 -4.14 7.97 -10.22
N PHE A 77 -4.21 6.66 -9.95
CA PHE A 77 -4.61 6.13 -8.65
C PHE A 77 -3.73 6.65 -7.51
N PHE A 78 -2.40 6.59 -7.64
CA PHE A 78 -1.49 7.07 -6.59
C PHE A 78 -1.63 8.56 -6.32
N ILE A 79 -1.75 9.39 -7.37
CA ILE A 79 -1.93 10.84 -7.22
C ILE A 79 -3.26 11.13 -6.50
N VAL A 80 -4.36 10.53 -6.95
CA VAL A 80 -5.69 10.73 -6.36
C VAL A 80 -5.71 10.23 -4.91
N ALA A 81 -5.19 9.03 -4.64
CA ALA A 81 -5.18 8.46 -3.32
C ALA A 81 -4.34 9.30 -2.34
N LEU A 82 -3.13 9.72 -2.71
CA LEU A 82 -2.30 10.61 -1.89
C LEU A 82 -3.00 11.93 -1.60
N PHE A 83 -3.69 12.51 -2.60
CA PHE A 83 -4.45 13.74 -2.42
C PHE A 83 -5.61 13.54 -1.42
N MET A 84 -6.39 12.47 -1.59
CA MET A 84 -7.53 12.16 -0.72
C MET A 84 -7.08 11.88 0.73
N TYR A 85 -6.05 11.06 0.93
CA TYR A 85 -5.52 10.80 2.28
C TYR A 85 -5.01 12.07 2.97
N ASN A 86 -4.33 12.95 2.24
CA ASN A 86 -3.83 14.21 2.79
C ASN A 86 -4.96 15.18 3.22
N ASN A 87 -6.12 15.10 2.56
CA ASN A 87 -7.26 15.96 2.86
C ASN A 87 -8.18 15.38 3.94
N ILE A 88 -8.47 14.07 3.90
CA ILE A 88 -9.39 13.40 4.82
C ILE A 88 -8.67 13.11 6.15
N TYR A 89 -7.45 12.56 6.09
CA TYR A 89 -6.70 12.16 7.26
C TYR A 89 -5.64 13.21 7.68
N ARG A 90 -6.08 14.40 8.06
CA ARG A 90 -5.17 15.50 8.43
C ARG A 90 -4.27 15.20 9.61
N ASN A 91 -4.75 14.36 10.54
CA ASN A 91 -4.04 13.98 11.79
C ASN A 91 -3.21 12.71 11.63
N ALA A 92 -3.30 11.99 10.51
CA ALA A 92 -2.52 10.78 10.28
C ALA A 92 -1.06 11.10 9.96
N SER A 93 -0.18 10.17 10.31
CA SER A 93 1.25 10.28 9.99
C SER A 93 1.46 10.21 8.48
N ARG A 94 1.86 11.34 7.88
CA ARG A 94 2.17 11.41 6.44
C ARG A 94 3.31 10.49 6.03
N LEU A 95 4.26 10.24 6.94
CA LEU A 95 5.35 9.31 6.70
C LEU A 95 4.81 7.89 6.51
N LEU A 96 3.87 7.47 7.35
CA LEU A 96 3.25 6.14 7.26
C LEU A 96 2.49 5.98 5.95
N ILE A 97 1.69 6.98 5.57
CA ILE A 97 0.93 6.99 4.31
C ILE A 97 1.86 6.90 3.10
N ASN A 98 2.93 7.72 3.07
CA ASN A 98 3.89 7.71 1.97
C ASN A 98 4.59 6.34 1.84
N ASN A 99 5.01 5.74 2.97
CA ASN A 99 5.66 4.43 2.96
C ASN A 99 4.70 3.31 2.56
N MET A 100 3.44 3.35 2.99
CA MET A 100 2.41 2.41 2.54
C MET A 100 2.25 2.43 1.03
N PHE A 101 2.08 3.62 0.44
CA PHE A 101 1.97 3.76 -1.01
C PHE A 101 3.25 3.40 -1.76
N PHE A 102 4.41 3.70 -1.18
CA PHE A 102 5.70 3.32 -1.77
C PHE A 102 5.86 1.80 -1.86
N LEU A 103 5.55 1.07 -0.78
CA LEU A 103 5.60 -0.40 -0.78
C LEU A 103 4.56 -1.02 -1.71
N MET A 104 3.35 -0.46 -1.73
CA MET A 104 2.29 -0.91 -2.65
C MET A 104 2.69 -0.70 -4.12
N MET A 105 3.32 0.42 -4.45
CA MET A 105 3.85 0.71 -5.78
C MET A 105 4.91 -0.31 -6.20
N ILE A 106 5.87 -0.62 -5.32
CA ILE A 106 6.89 -1.65 -5.60
C ILE A 106 6.22 -3.00 -5.84
N GLY A 107 5.23 -3.36 -5.01
CA GLY A 107 4.46 -4.59 -5.17
C GLY A 107 3.79 -4.69 -6.54
N PHE A 108 3.14 -3.62 -7.01
CA PHE A 108 2.52 -3.60 -8.34
C PHE A 108 3.53 -3.73 -9.47
N VAL A 109 4.66 -3.05 -9.38
CA VAL A 109 5.74 -3.17 -10.38
C VAL A 109 6.26 -4.61 -10.46
N MET A 110 6.48 -5.25 -9.32
CA MET A 110 6.92 -6.65 -9.26
C MET A 110 5.88 -7.60 -9.85
N LEU A 111 4.61 -7.43 -9.51
CA LEU A 111 3.52 -8.23 -10.07
C LEU A 111 3.37 -8.02 -11.57
N THR A 112 3.43 -6.78 -12.05
CA THR A 112 3.36 -6.47 -13.49
C THR A 112 4.46 -7.19 -14.28
N ARG A 113 5.65 -7.31 -13.69
CA ARG A 113 6.77 -8.01 -14.30
C ARG A 113 6.58 -9.54 -14.33
N LEU A 114 5.91 -10.10 -13.31
CA LEU A 114 5.74 -11.55 -13.16
C LEU A 114 4.51 -12.06 -13.93
N ASP A 115 3.37 -11.40 -13.72
CA ASP A 115 2.09 -11.77 -14.31
C ASP A 115 1.17 -10.55 -14.35
N MET A 116 0.88 -10.08 -15.56
CA MET A 116 0.02 -8.91 -15.79
C MET A 116 -1.42 -9.16 -15.32
N THR A 117 -1.92 -10.38 -15.42
CA THR A 117 -3.29 -10.73 -14.98
C THR A 117 -3.43 -10.60 -13.47
N LEU A 118 -2.44 -11.13 -12.73
CA LEU A 118 -2.39 -11.00 -11.29
C LEU A 118 -2.18 -9.54 -10.86
N ALA A 119 -1.37 -8.77 -11.60
CA ALA A 119 -1.15 -7.36 -11.32
C ALA A 119 -2.45 -6.54 -11.43
N VAL A 120 -3.25 -6.77 -12.49
CA VAL A 120 -4.55 -6.10 -12.67
C VAL A 120 -5.53 -6.49 -11.56
N LYS A 121 -5.62 -7.79 -11.23
CA LYS A 121 -6.48 -8.28 -10.14
C LYS A 121 -6.12 -7.62 -8.80
N GLN A 122 -4.84 -7.58 -8.45
CA GLN A 122 -4.35 -6.95 -7.21
C GLN A 122 -4.57 -5.44 -7.22
N PHE A 123 -4.40 -4.79 -8.35
CA PHE A 123 -4.68 -3.37 -8.49
C PHE A 123 -6.14 -3.03 -8.21
N LEU A 124 -7.09 -3.80 -8.77
CA LEU A 124 -8.52 -3.61 -8.50
C LEU A 124 -8.87 -3.81 -7.02
N ILE A 125 -8.28 -4.85 -6.38
CA ILE A 125 -8.44 -5.09 -4.95
C ILE A 125 -7.90 -3.90 -4.14
N ALA A 126 -6.73 -3.37 -4.50
CA ALA A 126 -6.14 -2.23 -3.80
C ALA A 126 -6.96 -0.95 -3.98
N VAL A 127 -7.50 -0.69 -5.18
CA VAL A 127 -8.41 0.45 -5.42
C VAL A 127 -9.65 0.34 -4.51
N ALA A 128 -10.29 -0.83 -4.45
CA ALA A 128 -11.43 -1.07 -3.59
C ALA A 128 -11.07 -0.91 -2.10
N SER A 129 -9.93 -1.45 -1.67
CA SER A 129 -9.45 -1.37 -0.28
C SER A 129 -9.15 0.07 0.14
N VAL A 130 -8.51 0.84 -0.72
CA VAL A 130 -8.23 2.27 -0.48
C VAL A 130 -9.52 3.07 -0.40
N ALA A 131 -10.47 2.84 -1.31
CA ALA A 131 -11.76 3.50 -1.28
C ALA A 131 -12.53 3.17 0.01
N PHE A 132 -12.55 1.90 0.41
CA PHE A 132 -13.16 1.46 1.67
C PHE A 132 -12.46 2.10 2.88
N SER A 133 -11.13 2.10 2.93
CA SER A 133 -10.36 2.73 4.00
C SER A 133 -10.64 4.22 4.13
N LEU A 134 -10.86 4.93 3.03
CA LEU A 134 -11.23 6.35 3.04
C LEU A 134 -12.66 6.59 3.54
N ALA A 135 -13.57 5.63 3.32
CA ALA A 135 -14.96 5.73 3.76
C ALA A 135 -15.15 5.47 5.26
N VAL A 136 -14.33 4.56 5.84
CA VAL A 136 -14.50 4.10 7.24
C VAL A 136 -14.50 5.25 8.26
N PRO A 137 -13.61 6.22 8.30
CA PRO A 137 -13.65 7.30 9.30
C PRO A 137 -14.89 8.18 9.17
N VAL A 138 -15.30 8.45 7.92
CA VAL A 138 -16.51 9.24 7.66
C VAL A 138 -17.76 8.53 8.17
N ILE A 139 -17.79 7.21 8.04
CA ILE A 139 -18.90 6.37 8.55
C ILE A 139 -18.85 6.34 10.07
N VAL A 140 -17.69 6.11 10.68
CA VAL A 140 -17.54 6.03 12.14
C VAL A 140 -17.86 7.37 12.82
N GLU A 141 -17.45 8.50 12.25
CA GLU A 141 -17.79 9.83 12.77
C GLU A 141 -19.30 10.12 12.72
N LYS A 142 -19.99 9.69 11.66
CA LYS A 142 -21.43 9.91 11.50
C LYS A 142 -22.28 8.96 12.34
N VAL A 143 -21.81 7.75 12.55
CA VAL A 143 -22.53 6.69 13.27
C VAL A 143 -21.89 6.48 14.63
N GLY A 144 -22.20 7.37 15.60
CA GLY A 144 -21.64 7.32 16.97
C GLY A 144 -21.91 6.01 17.72
N PHE A 145 -22.87 5.19 17.24
CA PHE A 145 -23.14 3.86 17.75
C PHE A 145 -21.99 2.87 17.45
N LEU A 146 -21.31 3.00 16.30
CA LEU A 146 -20.21 2.11 15.92
C LEU A 146 -19.02 2.19 16.90
N SER A 147 -18.76 3.36 17.48
CA SER A 147 -17.69 3.52 18.46
C SER A 147 -17.94 2.79 19.78
N ARG A 148 -19.21 2.45 20.07
CA ARG A 148 -19.62 1.71 21.29
C ARG A 148 -19.58 0.18 21.10
N LEU A 149 -19.46 -0.29 19.87
CA LEU A 149 -19.47 -1.72 19.53
C LEU A 149 -18.10 -2.42 19.63
N GLY A 150 -17.15 -1.88 20.39
CA GLY A 150 -15.80 -2.46 20.51
C GLY A 150 -15.78 -3.94 20.87
N ILE A 151 -16.68 -4.37 21.77
CA ILE A 151 -16.82 -5.79 22.17
C ILE A 151 -17.33 -6.64 21.00
N VAL A 152 -18.29 -6.13 20.23
CA VAL A 152 -18.85 -6.85 19.06
C VAL A 152 -17.78 -7.03 17.98
N TYR A 153 -16.96 -6.00 17.72
CA TYR A 153 -15.81 -6.11 16.80
C TYR A 153 -14.77 -7.10 17.29
N GLY A 154 -14.52 -7.14 18.61
CA GLY A 154 -13.61 -8.12 19.22
C GLY A 154 -14.10 -9.55 19.00
N ILE A 155 -15.39 -9.84 19.25
CA ILE A 155 -16.01 -11.15 19.04
C ILE A 155 -16.01 -11.53 17.56
N LEU A 156 -16.37 -10.61 16.67
CA LEU A 156 -16.32 -10.83 15.22
C LEU A 156 -14.91 -11.12 14.74
N GLY A 157 -13.91 -10.34 15.18
CA GLY A 157 -12.50 -10.55 14.85
C GLY A 157 -12.02 -11.94 15.30
N LEU A 158 -12.34 -12.32 16.54
CA LEU A 158 -12.02 -13.64 17.07
C LEU A 158 -12.72 -14.77 16.30
N GLY A 159 -13.98 -14.55 15.90
CA GLY A 159 -14.74 -15.48 15.06
C GLY A 159 -14.13 -15.67 13.68
N VAL A 160 -13.67 -14.58 13.04
CA VAL A 160 -12.99 -14.61 11.73
C VAL A 160 -11.65 -15.33 11.82
N VAL A 161 -10.86 -15.07 12.87
CA VAL A 161 -9.60 -15.81 13.11
C VAL A 161 -9.89 -17.28 13.42
N GLY A 162 -10.91 -17.57 14.22
CA GLY A 162 -11.33 -18.93 14.54
C GLY A 162 -11.85 -19.73 13.33
N SER A 163 -12.42 -19.06 12.33
CA SER A 163 -12.92 -19.70 11.11
C SER A 163 -11.82 -20.42 10.31
N VAL A 164 -10.56 -20.00 10.46
CA VAL A 164 -9.40 -20.67 9.83
C VAL A 164 -9.27 -22.13 10.27
N PHE A 165 -9.61 -22.45 11.53
CA PHE A 165 -9.53 -23.82 12.03
C PHE A 165 -10.57 -24.74 11.36
N ILE A 166 -11.67 -24.18 10.88
CA ILE A 166 -12.79 -24.93 10.26
C ILE A 166 -12.67 -24.93 8.73
N PHE A 167 -12.34 -23.76 8.13
CA PHE A 167 -12.36 -23.54 6.68
C PHE A 167 -10.96 -23.31 6.08
N GLY A 168 -9.90 -23.45 6.88
CA GLY A 168 -8.54 -23.17 6.43
C GLY A 168 -8.07 -24.13 5.34
N THR A 169 -7.57 -23.57 4.23
CA THR A 169 -6.91 -24.33 3.17
C THR A 169 -5.40 -24.34 3.39
N LYS A 170 -4.77 -25.48 3.11
CA LYS A 170 -3.31 -25.61 3.18
C LYS A 170 -2.67 -24.94 1.97
N VAL A 171 -1.95 -23.85 2.20
CA VAL A 171 -1.12 -23.20 1.18
C VAL A 171 0.33 -23.23 1.67
N TYR A 172 1.23 -23.83 0.90
CA TYR A 172 2.65 -24.01 1.28
C TYR A 172 2.89 -24.67 2.66
N GLY A 173 2.02 -25.61 3.04
CA GLY A 173 2.17 -26.36 4.32
C GLY A 173 1.57 -25.68 5.55
N ALA A 174 1.07 -24.45 5.45
CA ALA A 174 0.37 -23.74 6.52
C ALA A 174 -1.13 -23.65 6.25
N THR A 175 -1.97 -23.91 7.27
CA THR A 175 -3.45 -23.82 7.20
C THR A 175 -3.96 -22.45 7.63
N ASN A 176 -3.37 -21.38 7.11
CA ASN A 176 -3.67 -20.01 7.55
C ASN A 176 -4.52 -19.22 6.55
N TRP A 177 -4.90 -19.85 5.44
CA TRP A 177 -5.61 -19.21 4.36
C TRP A 177 -7.06 -19.67 4.28
N VAL A 178 -8.00 -18.75 4.10
CA VAL A 178 -9.40 -19.03 3.76
C VAL A 178 -9.66 -18.50 2.36
N SER A 179 -10.15 -19.32 1.45
CA SER A 179 -10.51 -18.91 0.11
C SER A 179 -12.01 -18.68 0.02
N ILE A 180 -12.41 -17.44 -0.24
CA ILE A 180 -13.82 -17.05 -0.45
C ILE A 180 -13.94 -16.50 -1.88
N ALA A 181 -14.74 -17.14 -2.72
CA ALA A 181 -14.98 -16.72 -4.11
C ALA A 181 -13.69 -16.54 -4.95
N GLY A 182 -12.66 -17.38 -4.71
CA GLY A 182 -11.39 -17.31 -5.43
C GLY A 182 -10.43 -16.22 -4.96
N ILE A 183 -10.76 -15.52 -3.87
CA ILE A 183 -9.88 -14.56 -3.19
C ILE A 183 -9.34 -15.26 -1.94
N GLY A 184 -8.01 -15.47 -1.88
CA GLY A 184 -7.33 -15.98 -0.69
C GLY A 184 -7.20 -14.88 0.35
N PHE A 185 -7.65 -15.14 1.56
CA PHE A 185 -7.60 -14.23 2.70
C PHE A 185 -6.93 -14.92 3.88
N GLN A 186 -6.02 -14.24 4.56
CA GLN A 186 -5.34 -14.74 5.74
C GLN A 186 -5.85 -14.04 7.00
N PRO A 187 -6.76 -14.64 7.78
CA PRO A 187 -7.38 -14.00 8.93
C PRO A 187 -6.43 -13.59 10.04
N SER A 188 -5.25 -14.23 10.15
CA SER A 188 -4.22 -13.86 11.13
C SER A 188 -3.64 -12.45 10.90
N GLU A 189 -3.72 -11.90 9.70
CA GLU A 189 -3.31 -10.51 9.43
C GLU A 189 -4.22 -9.50 10.13
N LEU A 190 -5.50 -9.82 10.31
CA LEU A 190 -6.42 -8.99 11.10
C LEU A 190 -6.07 -8.98 12.59
N SER A 191 -5.54 -10.09 13.12
CA SER A 191 -5.09 -10.19 14.50
C SER A 191 -3.89 -9.28 14.78
N LEU A 192 -2.98 -9.12 13.81
CA LEU A 192 -1.83 -8.22 13.91
C LEU A 192 -2.25 -6.75 14.04
N ILE A 193 -3.33 -6.35 13.39
CA ILE A 193 -3.89 -4.99 13.49
C ILE A 193 -4.40 -4.73 14.92
N HIS A 194 -4.98 -5.74 15.57
CA HIS A 194 -5.51 -5.62 16.94
C HIS A 194 -4.42 -5.58 18.00
N ILE A 195 -3.28 -6.25 17.76
CA ILE A 195 -2.12 -6.25 18.68
C ILE A 195 -1.32 -4.96 18.55
N SER A 196 -1.35 -4.30 17.39
CA SER A 196 -0.61 -3.05 17.15
C SER A 196 -1.31 -1.80 17.70
N GLU A 197 -2.46 -1.93 18.37
CA GLU A 197 -3.13 -0.84 19.10
C GLU A 197 -2.96 -1.03 20.62
N PRO A 198 -1.73 -0.97 21.16
CA PRO A 198 -1.52 -0.90 22.58
C PRO A 198 -1.34 0.55 22.96
N THR A 199 -2.04 0.94 24.03
CA THR A 199 -1.63 2.05 24.89
C THR A 199 -1.76 3.46 24.31
N ARG A 200 -2.96 3.86 23.92
CA ARG A 200 -3.33 5.26 24.03
C ARG A 200 -4.42 5.44 25.10
N ARG A 201 -4.12 4.94 26.30
CA ARG A 201 -4.83 5.31 27.55
C ARG A 201 -3.75 5.62 28.59
N GLY A 202 -3.41 6.87 28.66
CA GLY A 202 -2.55 7.50 29.64
C GLY A 202 -2.64 8.97 29.41
#